data_e39a60beac059bc9129b2fcfd381e752
#
_entry.id   e39a60beac059bc9129b2fcfd381e752
#
_cell.length_a   1.000
_cell.length_b   1.000
_cell.length_c   1.000
_cell.angle_alpha   90.00
_cell.angle_beta   90.00
_cell.angle_gamma   90.00
#
_symmetry.space_group_name_H-M   'P 1'
#
loop_
_entity.id
_entity.type
_entity.pdbx_description
1 polymer ?
#
loop_
_entity_poly.entity_id
_entity_poly.type
_entity_poly.pdbx_seq_one_letter_code
_entity_poly.pdbx_strand_id
1 'polypeptide(L)'
;RNKATVWIGTRKTKVWQATDRDMDNVADTVEEFSPSVKFDIPNGPCYSDDGHLYIAERNRVLWFPAAEYFMESPDTVAIPIIDQGNLIPEEEESYNHTARVCVIGPDNKLYVSLGQPFNVTPEDKVELYKQVGIGGIISFNRFPGELDRRVVAIGIRNSVGHAFNPSNGDLWFTDNQVDGMGDETPPGELNKACGLGEDVWYGFPYYGGGDVRTNEYKDKQIPGKLSAKYCKPQVEMIAHAADLGMMFYTGTMFPEKYRGAIFVAQHGSWNAVKPRGARIMVTYLDDKGNAASTEPFAEGWMTEIGTYLGRPVDVQQYVDGSIL
;
A
#
# COMPACT_ATOMS: atom_id res chain seq x y z
N ARG A 1 -3.29 25.44 5.19
CA ARG A 1 -1.90 24.97 5.07
C ARG A 1 -1.10 25.00 6.39
N ASN A 2 -1.71 25.30 7.51
CA ASN A 2 -1.05 25.36 8.81
C ASN A 2 -1.69 24.34 9.78
N LYS A 3 -2.04 23.17 9.30
CA LYS A 3 -2.80 22.22 10.11
C LYS A 3 -2.22 20.85 9.90
N ALA A 4 -1.97 20.19 11.00
CA ALA A 4 -1.66 18.81 11.01
C ALA A 4 -2.96 18.02 11.07
N THR A 5 -3.44 17.58 9.91
CA THR A 5 -4.62 16.73 9.79
C THR A 5 -4.22 15.37 9.26
N VAL A 6 -4.67 14.33 9.95
CA VAL A 6 -4.47 12.93 9.56
C VAL A 6 -5.83 12.33 9.23
N TRP A 7 -5.99 11.80 8.01
CA TRP A 7 -7.15 11.01 7.63
C TRP A 7 -6.83 9.54 7.79
N ILE A 8 -7.68 8.83 8.53
CA ILE A 8 -7.47 7.44 8.91
C ILE A 8 -8.54 6.59 8.26
N GLY A 9 -8.17 5.88 7.20
CA GLY A 9 -9.03 4.89 6.56
C GLY A 9 -9.25 3.66 7.43
N THR A 10 -10.36 2.96 7.21
CA THR A 10 -10.66 1.74 7.95
C THR A 10 -11.08 0.58 7.05
N ARG A 11 -10.97 -0.64 7.56
CA ARG A 11 -11.52 -1.83 6.90
C ARG A 11 -13.02 -2.04 7.16
N LYS A 12 -13.73 -0.99 7.57
CA LYS A 12 -15.19 -1.03 7.82
C LYS A 12 -15.88 -0.01 6.91
N THR A 13 -16.54 0.96 7.50
CA THR A 13 -17.41 1.91 6.77
C THR A 13 -17.17 3.34 7.19
N LYS A 14 -16.05 3.64 7.84
CA LYS A 14 -15.75 4.98 8.35
C LYS A 14 -14.34 5.40 8.00
N VAL A 15 -14.19 6.69 7.79
CA VAL A 15 -12.91 7.40 7.77
C VAL A 15 -12.92 8.33 8.98
N TRP A 16 -11.80 8.40 9.67
CA TRP A 16 -11.61 9.31 10.79
C TRP A 16 -10.67 10.44 10.39
N GLN A 17 -10.90 11.61 10.97
CA GLN A 17 -10.06 12.77 10.83
C GLN A 17 -9.57 13.17 12.22
N ALA A 18 -8.25 13.23 12.39
CA ALA A 18 -7.60 13.79 13.58
C ALA A 18 -6.90 15.08 13.19
N THR A 19 -7.15 16.16 13.93
CA THR A 19 -6.61 17.49 13.62
C THR A 19 -5.95 18.06 14.86
N ASP A 20 -4.69 18.44 14.72
CA ASP A 20 -3.90 19.23 15.65
C ASP A 20 -3.85 20.67 15.08
N ARG A 21 -4.53 21.62 15.76
CA ARG A 21 -4.70 23.00 15.27
C ARG A 21 -3.63 23.94 15.78
N ASP A 22 -3.13 23.68 16.99
CA ASP A 22 -2.14 24.52 17.64
C ASP A 22 -0.70 23.99 17.50
N MET A 23 -0.56 22.82 16.83
CA MET A 23 0.72 22.21 16.48
C MET A 23 1.54 21.76 17.72
N ASP A 24 0.85 21.33 18.76
CA ASP A 24 1.48 20.81 19.99
C ASP A 24 1.76 19.28 19.94
N ASN A 25 1.44 18.63 18.81
CA ASN A 25 1.53 17.18 18.55
C ASN A 25 0.47 16.36 19.30
N VAL A 26 -0.61 17.00 19.74
CA VAL A 26 -1.79 16.34 20.31
C VAL A 26 -3.01 16.73 19.47
N ALA A 27 -3.79 15.77 19.04
CA ALA A 27 -4.98 16.08 18.28
C ALA A 27 -6.03 16.79 19.14
N ASP A 28 -6.41 18.03 18.77
CA ASP A 28 -7.51 18.78 19.38
C ASP A 28 -8.86 18.14 19.12
N THR A 29 -9.03 17.56 17.95
CA THR A 29 -10.27 16.92 17.53
C THR A 29 -10.00 15.59 16.84
N VAL A 30 -10.86 14.61 17.15
CA VAL A 30 -10.93 13.33 16.41
C VAL A 30 -12.40 13.09 16.10
N GLU A 31 -12.75 13.09 14.82
CA GLU A 31 -14.14 13.00 14.37
C GLU A 31 -14.29 12.11 13.14
N GLU A 32 -15.52 11.67 12.87
CA GLU A 32 -15.84 10.93 11.66
C GLU A 32 -15.83 11.87 10.46
N PHE A 33 -14.99 11.56 9.47
CA PHE A 33 -14.90 12.34 8.25
C PHE A 33 -16.04 11.99 7.30
N SER A 34 -16.79 13.00 6.86
CA SER A 34 -17.87 12.89 5.85
C SER A 34 -18.91 11.79 6.16
N PRO A 35 -19.57 11.84 7.32
CA PRO A 35 -20.48 10.78 7.79
C PRO A 35 -21.69 10.53 6.88
N SER A 36 -22.07 11.48 6.03
CA SER A 36 -23.12 11.30 5.01
C SER A 36 -22.70 10.38 3.87
N VAL A 37 -21.39 10.18 3.66
CA VAL A 37 -20.86 9.27 2.66
C VAL A 37 -20.90 7.84 3.20
N LYS A 38 -21.61 6.97 2.50
CA LYS A 38 -21.59 5.53 2.81
C LYS A 38 -20.34 4.92 2.23
N PHE A 39 -19.30 4.85 3.03
CA PHE A 39 -18.04 4.21 2.64
C PHE A 39 -18.14 2.68 2.68
N ASP A 40 -17.35 2.04 1.80
CA ASP A 40 -17.17 0.58 1.74
C ASP A 40 -15.67 0.21 1.75
N ILE A 41 -15.17 -0.10 2.94
CA ILE A 41 -13.75 -0.39 3.19
C ILE A 41 -12.86 0.76 2.67
N PRO A 42 -12.99 1.98 3.17
CA PRO A 42 -12.22 3.16 2.76
C PRO A 42 -10.81 3.11 3.36
N ASN A 43 -10.02 2.12 3.00
CA ASN A 43 -8.71 1.86 3.61
C ASN A 43 -7.61 2.78 3.09
N GLY A 44 -7.79 3.34 1.91
CA GLY A 44 -6.74 4.07 1.19
C GLY A 44 -7.02 5.57 1.05
N PRO A 45 -6.99 6.39 2.12
CA PRO A 45 -6.90 7.83 1.95
C PRO A 45 -5.51 8.22 1.45
N CYS A 46 -5.44 9.13 0.51
CA CYS A 46 -4.21 9.80 0.11
C CYS A 46 -4.47 11.28 -0.19
N TYR A 47 -3.54 12.11 0.25
CA TYR A 47 -3.63 13.54 0.17
C TYR A 47 -2.56 14.10 -0.75
N SER A 48 -2.91 15.09 -1.56
CA SER A 48 -1.99 15.74 -2.48
C SER A 48 -1.59 17.13 -2.00
N ASP A 49 -0.38 17.56 -2.34
CA ASP A 49 0.16 18.87 -1.94
C ASP A 49 -0.67 20.06 -2.44
N ASP A 50 -1.52 19.86 -3.44
CA ASP A 50 -2.44 20.88 -3.95
C ASP A 50 -3.79 20.96 -3.21
N GLY A 51 -3.95 20.19 -2.12
CA GLY A 51 -5.08 20.30 -1.21
C GLY A 51 -6.24 19.34 -1.49
N HIS A 52 -6.03 18.31 -2.30
CA HIS A 52 -7.05 17.33 -2.65
C HIS A 52 -6.88 16.03 -1.87
N LEU A 53 -7.95 15.53 -1.26
CA LEU A 53 -7.99 14.22 -0.64
C LEU A 53 -8.66 13.23 -1.59
N TYR A 54 -8.08 12.05 -1.69
CA TYR A 54 -8.65 10.90 -2.41
C TYR A 54 -8.86 9.76 -1.43
N ILE A 55 -9.93 8.99 -1.62
CA ILE A 55 -10.20 7.79 -0.83
C ILE A 55 -10.49 6.65 -1.79
N ALA A 56 -9.57 5.68 -1.82
CA ALA A 56 -9.76 4.44 -2.54
C ALA A 56 -10.48 3.43 -1.64
N GLU A 57 -11.61 2.92 -2.13
CA GLU A 57 -12.45 1.95 -1.46
C GLU A 57 -12.37 0.58 -2.18
N ARG A 58 -13.03 -0.41 -1.64
CA ARG A 58 -13.04 -1.76 -2.23
C ARG A 58 -13.30 -1.76 -3.74
N ASN A 59 -14.32 -1.01 -4.20
CA ASN A 59 -14.69 -0.96 -5.62
C ASN A 59 -15.17 0.43 -6.07
N ARG A 60 -14.58 1.50 -5.50
CA ARG A 60 -14.85 2.90 -5.85
C ARG A 60 -13.64 3.77 -5.53
N VAL A 61 -13.52 4.92 -6.20
CA VAL A 61 -12.55 5.96 -5.83
C VAL A 61 -13.26 7.31 -5.76
N LEU A 62 -13.14 7.97 -4.62
CA LEU A 62 -13.71 9.28 -4.34
C LEU A 62 -12.64 10.36 -4.30
N TRP A 63 -12.99 11.54 -4.78
CA TRP A 63 -12.24 12.78 -4.67
C TRP A 63 -12.98 13.78 -3.78
N PHE A 64 -12.26 14.39 -2.87
CA PHE A 64 -12.72 15.43 -1.96
C PHE A 64 -11.91 16.70 -2.24
N PRO A 65 -12.40 17.60 -3.10
CA PRO A 65 -11.65 18.79 -3.56
C PRO A 65 -11.45 19.85 -2.47
N ALA A 66 -12.21 19.75 -1.39
CA ALA A 66 -12.28 20.78 -0.36
C ALA A 66 -12.17 20.19 1.06
N ALA A 67 -11.53 19.03 1.21
CA ALA A 67 -11.40 18.35 2.51
C ALA A 67 -10.77 19.24 3.60
N GLU A 68 -9.81 20.09 3.24
CA GLU A 68 -9.18 21.03 4.18
C GLU A 68 -10.03 22.25 4.56
N TYR A 69 -10.95 22.67 3.69
CA TYR A 69 -11.69 23.92 3.89
C TYR A 69 -12.91 23.75 4.80
N PHE A 70 -13.41 22.54 4.95
CA PHE A 70 -14.60 22.21 5.73
C PHE A 70 -14.29 21.47 7.04
N MET A 71 -13.15 21.74 7.63
CA MET A 71 -12.69 21.06 8.87
C MET A 71 -13.61 21.28 10.07
N GLU A 72 -14.50 22.26 10.03
CA GLU A 72 -15.52 22.50 11.06
C GLU A 72 -16.90 21.94 10.68
N SER A 73 -17.02 21.41 9.47
CA SER A 73 -18.21 20.68 9.03
C SER A 73 -17.86 19.20 8.89
N PRO A 74 -18.64 18.29 9.47
CA PRO A 74 -18.38 16.87 9.36
C PRO A 74 -18.51 16.37 7.92
N ASP A 75 -19.28 17.04 7.06
CA ASP A 75 -19.51 16.67 5.68
C ASP A 75 -18.83 17.61 4.69
N THR A 76 -18.29 17.05 3.65
CA THR A 76 -17.69 17.77 2.52
C THR A 76 -18.11 17.13 1.18
N VAL A 77 -17.89 17.85 0.09
CA VAL A 77 -18.25 17.37 -1.25
C VAL A 77 -17.38 16.16 -1.61
N ALA A 78 -18.06 15.06 -1.92
CA ALA A 78 -17.44 13.83 -2.44
C ALA A 78 -17.82 13.65 -3.91
N ILE A 79 -16.83 13.51 -4.78
CA ILE A 79 -17.03 13.35 -6.23
C ILE A 79 -16.40 12.02 -6.64
N PRO A 80 -17.16 11.09 -7.25
CA PRO A 80 -16.56 9.86 -7.74
C PRO A 80 -15.66 10.13 -8.95
N ILE A 81 -14.43 9.60 -8.91
CA ILE A 81 -13.55 9.46 -10.07
C ILE A 81 -13.85 8.12 -10.76
N ILE A 82 -14.06 7.10 -9.93
CA ILE A 82 -14.54 5.79 -10.34
C ILE A 82 -15.77 5.49 -9.51
N ASP A 83 -16.90 5.29 -10.19
CA ASP A 83 -18.18 4.97 -9.53
C ASP A 83 -18.13 3.60 -8.84
N GLN A 84 -19.05 3.41 -7.89
CA GLN A 84 -19.22 2.12 -7.21
C GLN A 84 -19.44 0.99 -8.22
N GLY A 85 -18.67 -0.10 -8.08
CA GLY A 85 -18.73 -1.27 -8.98
C GLY A 85 -17.85 -1.16 -10.23
N ASN A 86 -17.13 -0.05 -10.45
CA ASN A 86 -16.38 0.17 -11.69
C ASN A 86 -14.85 0.12 -11.52
N LEU A 87 -14.33 -0.02 -10.30
CA LEU A 87 -12.89 -0.15 -10.08
C LEU A 87 -12.39 -1.55 -10.50
N ILE A 88 -13.16 -2.59 -10.16
CA ILE A 88 -12.96 -3.98 -10.54
C ILE A 88 -14.33 -4.58 -10.94
N PRO A 89 -14.38 -5.69 -11.72
CA PRO A 89 -15.63 -6.41 -11.96
C PRO A 89 -16.30 -6.81 -10.64
N GLU A 90 -17.62 -6.63 -10.52
CA GLU A 90 -18.37 -6.91 -9.30
C GLU A 90 -18.25 -8.38 -8.85
N GLU A 91 -18.17 -9.31 -9.80
CA GLU A 91 -17.98 -10.73 -9.53
C GLU A 91 -16.60 -11.08 -8.93
N GLU A 92 -15.65 -10.16 -8.99
CA GLU A 92 -14.32 -10.30 -8.40
C GLU A 92 -14.20 -9.57 -7.06
N GLU A 93 -15.28 -8.97 -6.56
CA GLU A 93 -15.29 -8.40 -5.23
C GLU A 93 -15.08 -9.47 -4.15
N SER A 94 -14.29 -9.13 -3.15
CA SER A 94 -13.96 -9.99 -2.02
C SER A 94 -13.83 -9.17 -0.75
N TYR A 95 -13.81 -9.83 0.39
CA TYR A 95 -13.36 -9.24 1.65
C TYR A 95 -11.89 -9.51 1.94
N ASN A 96 -11.22 -10.33 1.11
CA ASN A 96 -9.78 -10.56 1.18
C ASN A 96 -9.04 -9.57 0.29
N HIS A 97 -7.90 -9.06 0.75
CA HIS A 97 -7.00 -8.17 0.02
C HIS A 97 -7.69 -6.94 -0.59
N THR A 98 -8.60 -6.34 0.16
CA THR A 98 -9.43 -5.21 -0.28
C THR A 98 -8.92 -3.85 0.15
N ALA A 99 -7.79 -3.79 0.84
CA ALA A 99 -7.12 -2.55 1.16
C ALA A 99 -6.60 -1.93 -0.14
N ARG A 100 -7.34 -0.94 -0.65
CA ARG A 100 -6.89 -0.14 -1.79
C ARG A 100 -6.07 1.01 -1.24
N VAL A 101 -4.80 1.04 -1.54
CA VAL A 101 -3.92 2.14 -1.15
C VAL A 101 -3.72 3.03 -2.35
N CYS A 102 -3.68 4.34 -2.15
CA CYS A 102 -3.43 5.29 -3.23
C CYS A 102 -2.23 6.20 -2.94
N VAL A 103 -1.62 6.68 -4.02
CA VAL A 103 -0.59 7.72 -4.00
C VAL A 103 -0.67 8.55 -5.28
N ILE A 104 -0.28 9.82 -5.22
CA ILE A 104 -0.15 10.66 -6.41
C ILE A 104 1.24 10.49 -6.99
N GLY A 105 1.32 10.12 -8.27
CA GLY A 105 2.58 9.97 -8.99
C GLY A 105 3.19 11.30 -9.44
N PRO A 106 4.46 11.29 -9.82
CA PRO A 106 5.15 12.48 -10.36
C PRO A 106 4.54 12.98 -11.67
N ASP A 107 3.79 12.15 -12.37
CA ASP A 107 3.01 12.47 -13.57
C ASP A 107 1.62 13.05 -13.25
N ASN A 108 1.35 13.36 -11.97
CA ASN A 108 0.08 13.90 -11.48
C ASN A 108 -1.13 12.97 -11.66
N LYS A 109 -0.91 11.67 -11.80
CA LYS A 109 -1.95 10.65 -11.79
C LYS A 109 -2.12 10.01 -10.43
N LEU A 110 -3.29 9.42 -10.19
CA LEU A 110 -3.54 8.60 -9.02
C LEU A 110 -3.10 7.16 -9.33
N TYR A 111 -2.30 6.58 -8.43
CA TYR A 111 -1.87 5.19 -8.47
C TYR A 111 -2.60 4.43 -7.37
N VAL A 112 -3.18 3.29 -7.69
CA VAL A 112 -3.97 2.47 -6.74
C VAL A 112 -3.55 1.02 -6.84
N SER A 113 -3.25 0.40 -5.69
CA SER A 113 -2.98 -1.04 -5.61
C SER A 113 -4.29 -1.83 -5.55
N LEU A 114 -4.33 -2.93 -6.28
CA LEU A 114 -5.48 -3.85 -6.34
C LEU A 114 -5.04 -5.25 -5.91
N GLY A 115 -5.16 -5.55 -4.60
CA GLY A 115 -4.92 -6.91 -4.10
C GLY A 115 -5.90 -7.92 -4.73
N GLN A 116 -5.44 -9.13 -4.98
CA GLN A 116 -6.27 -10.17 -5.58
C GLN A 116 -6.98 -11.02 -4.51
N PRO A 117 -8.18 -11.58 -4.79
CA PRO A 117 -9.05 -12.19 -3.77
C PRO A 117 -8.56 -13.50 -3.16
N PHE A 118 -7.71 -14.26 -3.87
CA PHE A 118 -7.32 -15.62 -3.51
C PHE A 118 -5.98 -15.66 -2.77
N ASN A 119 -5.69 -16.76 -2.08
CA ASN A 119 -4.33 -17.02 -1.59
C ASN A 119 -3.35 -17.15 -2.76
N VAL A 120 -3.72 -17.97 -3.76
CA VAL A 120 -3.05 -18.05 -5.05
C VAL A 120 -4.09 -17.92 -6.13
N THR A 121 -3.86 -17.10 -7.15
CA THR A 121 -4.82 -16.86 -8.24
C THR A 121 -5.11 -18.16 -9.00
N PRO A 122 -6.39 -18.57 -9.15
CA PRO A 122 -6.76 -19.65 -10.03
C PRO A 122 -6.32 -19.40 -11.48
N GLU A 123 -5.97 -20.46 -12.20
CA GLU A 123 -5.39 -20.35 -13.55
C GLU A 123 -6.31 -19.65 -14.54
N ASP A 124 -7.61 -19.93 -14.47
CA ASP A 124 -8.64 -19.34 -15.30
C ASP A 124 -8.88 -17.84 -15.07
N LYS A 125 -8.38 -17.31 -13.94
CA LYS A 125 -8.48 -15.89 -13.59
C LYS A 125 -7.24 -15.06 -13.98
N VAL A 126 -6.10 -15.69 -14.26
CA VAL A 126 -4.83 -15.01 -14.47
C VAL A 126 -4.90 -13.95 -15.58
N GLU A 127 -5.49 -14.27 -16.73
CA GLU A 127 -5.59 -13.34 -17.85
C GLU A 127 -6.57 -12.19 -17.58
N LEU A 128 -7.71 -12.47 -16.92
CA LEU A 128 -8.64 -11.43 -16.50
C LEU A 128 -7.97 -10.45 -15.53
N TYR A 129 -7.27 -10.98 -14.51
CA TYR A 129 -6.62 -10.15 -13.50
C TYR A 129 -5.51 -9.29 -14.08
N LYS A 130 -4.73 -9.83 -15.00
CA LYS A 130 -3.73 -9.07 -15.74
C LYS A 130 -4.34 -7.91 -16.53
N GLN A 131 -5.47 -8.13 -17.22
CA GLN A 131 -6.15 -7.10 -18.01
C GLN A 131 -6.77 -6.01 -17.13
N VAL A 132 -7.36 -6.39 -15.99
CA VAL A 132 -8.00 -5.47 -15.05
C VAL A 132 -6.98 -4.78 -14.14
N GLY A 133 -5.82 -5.41 -13.91
CA GLY A 133 -4.81 -4.95 -12.96
C GLY A 133 -5.04 -5.46 -11.53
N ILE A 134 -5.92 -6.46 -11.33
CA ILE A 134 -6.07 -7.15 -10.03
C ILE A 134 -4.80 -7.96 -9.77
N GLY A 135 -4.28 -7.89 -8.55
CA GLY A 135 -2.93 -8.40 -8.26
C GLY A 135 -1.87 -7.53 -8.93
N GLY A 136 -2.03 -6.21 -8.81
CA GLY A 136 -1.16 -5.23 -9.42
C GLY A 136 -1.36 -3.81 -8.91
N ILE A 137 -0.84 -2.87 -9.67
CA ILE A 137 -1.01 -1.44 -9.47
C ILE A 137 -1.55 -0.84 -10.76
N ILE A 138 -2.58 0.00 -10.66
CA ILE A 138 -3.15 0.77 -11.77
C ILE A 138 -2.89 2.26 -11.57
N SER A 139 -2.89 3.02 -12.66
CA SER A 139 -2.90 4.48 -12.62
C SER A 139 -4.04 5.04 -13.48
N PHE A 140 -4.49 6.24 -13.14
CA PHE A 140 -5.50 6.96 -13.89
C PHE A 140 -5.47 8.47 -13.58
N ASN A 141 -6.14 9.27 -14.41
CA ASN A 141 -6.29 10.68 -14.15
C ASN A 141 -7.05 10.92 -12.84
N ARG A 142 -6.52 11.77 -11.98
CA ARG A 142 -7.05 11.99 -10.63
C ARG A 142 -8.21 12.98 -10.55
N PHE A 143 -8.61 13.56 -11.68
CA PHE A 143 -9.77 14.46 -11.77
C PHE A 143 -10.86 13.86 -12.68
N PRO A 144 -12.14 14.22 -12.46
CA PRO A 144 -13.23 13.79 -13.34
C PRO A 144 -13.01 14.19 -14.82
N GLY A 145 -13.39 13.29 -15.72
CA GLY A 145 -13.21 13.46 -17.17
C GLY A 145 -12.73 12.17 -17.83
N GLU A 146 -11.79 12.25 -18.75
CA GLU A 146 -11.15 11.08 -19.32
C GLU A 146 -10.33 10.35 -18.25
N LEU A 147 -10.66 9.09 -17.98
CA LEU A 147 -10.02 8.33 -16.91
C LEU A 147 -8.56 7.99 -17.22
N ASP A 148 -8.22 7.70 -18.49
CA ASP A 148 -6.90 7.22 -18.95
C ASP A 148 -6.31 6.15 -18.01
N ARG A 149 -7.14 5.11 -17.73
CA ARG A 149 -6.74 4.02 -16.85
C ARG A 149 -5.70 3.13 -17.49
N ARG A 150 -4.65 2.81 -16.76
CA ARG A 150 -3.54 1.96 -17.20
C ARG A 150 -3.16 0.96 -16.11
N VAL A 151 -2.78 -0.24 -16.52
CA VAL A 151 -2.12 -1.22 -15.65
C VAL A 151 -0.63 -0.86 -15.62
N VAL A 152 -0.10 -0.65 -14.42
CA VAL A 152 1.29 -0.17 -14.19
C VAL A 152 2.21 -1.32 -13.83
N ALA A 153 1.72 -2.27 -13.08
CA ALA A 153 2.45 -3.45 -12.62
C ALA A 153 1.51 -4.63 -12.45
N ILE A 154 1.99 -5.84 -12.75
CA ILE A 154 1.24 -7.10 -12.60
C ILE A 154 2.08 -8.14 -11.85
N GLY A 155 1.41 -9.19 -11.37
CA GLY A 155 2.10 -10.28 -10.66
C GLY A 155 2.50 -9.92 -9.23
N ILE A 156 1.67 -9.10 -8.60
CA ILE A 156 1.69 -8.72 -7.20
C ILE A 156 0.54 -9.47 -6.52
N ARG A 157 0.74 -9.98 -5.31
CA ARG A 157 -0.35 -10.65 -4.60
C ARG A 157 -1.23 -9.64 -3.86
N ASN A 158 -0.65 -8.83 -3.01
CA ASN A 158 -1.38 -7.84 -2.22
C ASN A 158 -0.46 -6.73 -1.69
N SER A 159 -0.26 -5.71 -2.49
CA SER A 159 0.43 -4.49 -2.05
C SER A 159 -0.50 -3.63 -1.19
N VAL A 160 -0.05 -3.27 0.00
CA VAL A 160 -0.77 -2.39 0.94
C VAL A 160 0.05 -1.14 1.28
N GLY A 161 1.16 -0.94 0.63
CA GLY A 161 2.00 0.25 0.75
C GLY A 161 2.74 0.50 -0.54
N HIS A 162 2.66 1.72 -1.07
CA HIS A 162 3.48 2.15 -2.19
C HIS A 162 3.75 3.64 -2.12
N ALA A 163 4.92 4.05 -2.60
CA ALA A 163 5.35 5.43 -2.62
C ALA A 163 6.34 5.67 -3.76
N PHE A 164 6.40 6.90 -4.21
CA PHE A 164 7.44 7.34 -5.14
C PHE A 164 8.64 7.88 -4.40
N ASN A 165 9.84 7.46 -4.81
CA ASN A 165 11.08 8.02 -4.28
C ASN A 165 11.15 9.51 -4.63
N PRO A 166 11.19 10.42 -3.65
CA PRO A 166 11.15 11.85 -3.90
C PRO A 166 12.39 12.38 -4.62
N SER A 167 13.48 11.63 -4.65
CA SER A 167 14.73 12.05 -5.28
C SER A 167 14.81 11.72 -6.77
N ASN A 168 14.14 10.65 -7.23
CA ASN A 168 14.27 10.16 -8.62
C ASN A 168 12.95 9.72 -9.27
N GLY A 169 11.85 9.69 -8.52
CA GLY A 169 10.54 9.32 -9.03
C GLY A 169 10.32 7.81 -9.21
N ASP A 170 11.21 6.95 -8.73
CA ASP A 170 11.01 5.51 -8.79
C ASP A 170 9.85 5.07 -7.88
N LEU A 171 8.96 4.25 -8.40
CA LEU A 171 7.89 3.63 -7.62
C LEU A 171 8.44 2.47 -6.80
N TRP A 172 8.14 2.48 -5.49
CA TRP A 172 8.39 1.39 -4.57
C TRP A 172 7.10 0.90 -3.94
N PHE A 173 7.02 -0.39 -3.61
CA PHE A 173 5.84 -0.97 -2.98
C PHE A 173 6.18 -2.24 -2.18
N THR A 174 5.36 -2.51 -1.16
CA THR A 174 5.37 -3.77 -0.41
C THR A 174 4.50 -4.82 -1.10
N ASP A 175 4.76 -6.09 -0.88
CA ASP A 175 3.88 -7.19 -1.29
C ASP A 175 3.75 -8.26 -0.21
N ASN A 176 2.51 -8.54 0.16
CA ASN A 176 2.14 -9.57 1.12
C ASN A 176 1.97 -10.91 0.41
N GLN A 177 2.74 -11.89 0.83
CA GLN A 177 2.91 -13.14 0.11
C GLN A 177 2.02 -14.30 0.59
N VAL A 178 2.16 -15.44 -0.08
CA VAL A 178 1.29 -16.63 -0.01
C VAL A 178 1.33 -17.28 1.36
N ASP A 179 0.16 -17.72 1.85
CA ASP A 179 0.00 -18.48 3.08
C ASP A 179 0.07 -20.00 2.80
N GLY A 180 0.42 -20.78 3.84
CA GLY A 180 0.35 -22.24 3.79
C GLY A 180 1.56 -22.94 3.15
N MET A 181 2.70 -22.26 3.04
CA MET A 181 3.94 -22.81 2.51
C MET A 181 5.02 -23.04 3.60
N GLY A 182 4.63 -23.03 4.87
CA GLY A 182 5.52 -23.18 6.04
C GLY A 182 5.84 -21.83 6.70
N ASP A 183 6.48 -21.90 7.87
CA ASP A 183 6.75 -20.71 8.68
C ASP A 183 7.84 -19.80 8.12
N GLU A 184 8.78 -20.37 7.38
CA GLU A 184 9.98 -19.65 6.89
C GLU A 184 9.84 -19.20 5.43
N THR A 185 8.79 -19.62 4.74
CA THR A 185 8.56 -19.32 3.32
C THR A 185 7.09 -19.09 3.01
N PRO A 186 6.80 -18.29 1.96
CA PRO A 186 7.69 -17.42 1.21
C PRO A 186 8.01 -16.12 1.96
N PRO A 187 9.06 -15.38 1.59
CA PRO A 187 9.34 -14.08 2.15
C PRO A 187 8.28 -13.06 1.73
N GLY A 188 8.03 -12.05 2.57
CA GLY A 188 7.42 -10.80 2.14
C GLY A 188 8.38 -10.01 1.26
N GLU A 189 7.90 -8.98 0.58
CA GLU A 189 8.73 -8.25 -0.39
C GLU A 189 8.63 -6.73 -0.23
N LEU A 190 9.78 -6.07 -0.39
CA LEU A 190 9.87 -4.67 -0.75
C LEU A 190 10.41 -4.59 -2.18
N ASN A 191 9.59 -4.08 -3.06
CA ASN A 191 9.85 -4.01 -4.50
C ASN A 191 10.17 -2.59 -4.95
N LYS A 192 11.07 -2.46 -5.93
CA LYS A 192 11.30 -1.27 -6.73
C LYS A 192 10.83 -1.55 -8.14
N ALA A 193 10.07 -0.64 -8.73
CA ALA A 193 9.61 -0.82 -10.09
C ALA A 193 10.78 -0.84 -11.09
N CYS A 194 10.86 -1.91 -11.89
CA CYS A 194 11.84 -2.04 -12.98
C CYS A 194 11.42 -1.26 -14.24
N GLY A 195 10.31 -0.55 -14.17
CA GLY A 195 9.66 0.20 -15.22
C GLY A 195 8.17 0.29 -14.89
N LEU A 196 7.42 1.07 -15.65
CA LEU A 196 5.97 1.19 -15.53
C LEU A 196 5.32 0.66 -16.80
N GLY A 197 4.26 -0.15 -16.65
CA GLY A 197 3.48 -0.70 -17.75
C GLY A 197 3.17 -2.19 -17.60
N GLU A 198 2.32 -2.70 -18.48
CA GLU A 198 1.86 -4.10 -18.50
C GLU A 198 2.96 -5.13 -18.71
N ASP A 199 4.15 -4.66 -19.03
CA ASP A 199 5.29 -5.47 -19.39
C ASP A 199 6.22 -5.80 -18.22
N VAL A 200 5.92 -5.33 -17.01
CA VAL A 200 6.70 -5.63 -15.81
C VAL A 200 5.92 -6.60 -14.94
N TRP A 201 6.54 -7.74 -14.62
CA TRP A 201 5.93 -8.79 -13.82
C TRP A 201 6.75 -9.09 -12.56
N TYR A 202 6.06 -9.16 -11.42
CA TYR A 202 6.67 -9.29 -10.09
C TYR A 202 6.59 -10.71 -9.49
N GLY A 203 6.24 -11.71 -10.29
CA GLY A 203 6.41 -13.13 -9.93
C GLY A 203 5.13 -13.87 -9.61
N PHE A 204 4.14 -13.25 -8.98
CA PHE A 204 2.88 -13.90 -8.63
C PHE A 204 2.01 -14.17 -9.89
N PRO A 205 1.26 -15.29 -9.99
CA PRO A 205 1.06 -16.36 -9.00
C PRO A 205 2.07 -17.52 -9.08
N TYR A 206 3.03 -17.47 -9.98
CA TYR A 206 4.03 -18.54 -10.14
C TYR A 206 5.02 -18.58 -8.97
N TYR A 207 5.43 -17.39 -8.48
CA TYR A 207 6.18 -17.22 -7.25
C TYR A 207 5.27 -16.67 -6.15
N GLY A 208 5.44 -17.16 -4.94
CA GLY A 208 4.70 -16.73 -3.77
C GLY A 208 5.44 -15.68 -2.94
N GLY A 209 6.64 -15.31 -3.36
CA GLY A 209 7.57 -14.37 -2.77
C GLY A 209 9.00 -14.77 -3.10
N GLY A 210 9.85 -13.82 -3.50
CA GLY A 210 11.16 -14.11 -4.03
C GLY A 210 11.10 -15.07 -5.21
N ASP A 211 11.97 -16.07 -5.22
CA ASP A 211 11.97 -17.14 -6.23
C ASP A 211 11.25 -18.43 -5.74
N VAL A 212 10.42 -18.36 -4.69
CA VAL A 212 9.73 -19.51 -4.10
C VAL A 212 8.50 -19.86 -4.91
N ARG A 213 8.49 -21.02 -5.56
CA ARG A 213 7.33 -21.48 -6.38
C ARG A 213 6.13 -21.78 -5.50
N THR A 214 4.96 -21.25 -5.90
CA THR A 214 3.69 -21.62 -5.24
C THR A 214 3.34 -23.08 -5.49
N ASN A 215 2.64 -23.71 -4.53
CA ASN A 215 2.27 -25.12 -4.64
C ASN A 215 1.37 -25.39 -5.84
N GLU A 216 0.48 -24.47 -6.20
CA GLU A 216 -0.47 -24.56 -7.31
C GLU A 216 0.21 -24.46 -8.68
N TYR A 217 1.37 -23.80 -8.74
CA TYR A 217 2.11 -23.55 -9.98
C TYR A 217 3.49 -24.21 -10.04
N LYS A 218 3.86 -25.03 -9.04
CA LYS A 218 5.20 -25.63 -8.96
C LYS A 218 5.61 -26.44 -10.22
N ASP A 219 4.64 -27.14 -10.81
CA ASP A 219 4.85 -28.01 -11.99
C ASP A 219 4.49 -27.30 -13.31
N LYS A 220 4.05 -26.03 -13.26
CA LYS A 220 3.66 -25.27 -14.44
C LYS A 220 4.83 -24.47 -14.99
N GLN A 221 4.97 -24.46 -16.30
CA GLN A 221 5.96 -23.64 -16.98
C GLN A 221 5.55 -22.16 -16.90
N ILE A 222 6.48 -21.29 -16.51
CA ILE A 222 6.28 -19.86 -16.60
C ILE A 222 6.32 -19.46 -18.09
N PRO A 223 5.30 -18.75 -18.61
CA PRO A 223 5.34 -18.26 -19.97
C PRO A 223 6.60 -17.44 -20.25
N GLY A 224 7.32 -17.73 -21.34
CA GLY A 224 8.60 -17.09 -21.64
C GLY A 224 8.54 -15.56 -21.72
N LYS A 225 7.41 -15.02 -22.17
CA LYS A 225 7.17 -13.56 -22.15
C LYS A 225 7.13 -12.97 -20.73
N LEU A 226 6.57 -13.69 -19.74
CA LEU A 226 6.56 -13.26 -18.35
C LEU A 226 7.94 -13.42 -17.70
N SER A 227 8.60 -14.57 -17.88
CA SER A 227 9.89 -14.81 -17.29
C SER A 227 10.97 -13.81 -17.75
N ALA A 228 10.87 -13.33 -18.99
CA ALA A 228 11.75 -12.29 -19.53
C ALA A 228 11.52 -10.89 -18.91
N LYS A 229 10.41 -10.70 -18.24
CA LYS A 229 9.97 -9.44 -17.63
C LYS A 229 9.95 -9.48 -16.10
N TYR A 230 10.48 -10.54 -15.51
CA TYR A 230 10.47 -10.72 -14.08
C TYR A 230 11.37 -9.70 -13.38
N CYS A 231 10.75 -8.86 -12.59
CA CYS A 231 11.39 -7.92 -11.70
C CYS A 231 11.47 -8.52 -10.30
N LYS A 232 12.68 -8.80 -9.84
CA LYS A 232 12.91 -9.37 -8.51
C LYS A 232 12.74 -8.33 -7.42
N PRO A 233 12.31 -8.74 -6.21
CA PRO A 233 12.26 -7.84 -5.07
C PRO A 233 13.66 -7.28 -4.75
N GLN A 234 13.68 -6.05 -4.23
CA GLN A 234 14.89 -5.44 -3.70
C GLN A 234 15.25 -5.98 -2.31
N VAL A 235 14.22 -6.30 -1.52
CA VAL A 235 14.39 -6.89 -0.19
C VAL A 235 13.39 -8.02 -0.02
N GLU A 236 13.89 -9.17 0.40
CA GLU A 236 13.07 -10.26 0.93
C GLU A 236 12.91 -10.05 2.44
N MET A 237 11.69 -9.80 2.88
CA MET A 237 11.33 -9.62 4.29
C MET A 237 11.05 -10.97 4.94
N ILE A 238 11.04 -11.04 6.27
CA ILE A 238 10.71 -12.30 6.94
C ILE A 238 9.30 -12.78 6.56
N ALA A 239 9.15 -14.07 6.35
CA ALA A 239 7.87 -14.68 6.00
C ALA A 239 6.78 -14.33 7.04
N HIS A 240 5.56 -14.09 6.57
CA HIS A 240 4.37 -13.82 7.37
C HIS A 240 4.37 -12.53 8.21
N ALA A 241 5.39 -11.67 8.09
CA ALA A 241 5.42 -10.40 8.83
C ALA A 241 4.31 -9.43 8.42
N ALA A 242 3.73 -9.62 7.24
CA ALA A 242 2.72 -8.76 6.64
C ALA A 242 3.22 -7.32 6.48
N ASP A 243 4.06 -7.11 5.47
CA ASP A 243 4.61 -5.82 5.09
C ASP A 243 3.51 -4.95 4.47
N LEU A 244 3.04 -3.94 5.21
CA LEU A 244 1.90 -3.11 4.83
C LEU A 244 2.36 -1.71 4.36
N GLY A 245 1.91 -0.65 5.04
CA GLY A 245 2.22 0.72 4.66
C GLY A 245 3.72 1.02 4.62
N MET A 246 4.10 1.94 3.74
CA MET A 246 5.48 2.37 3.58
C MET A 246 5.57 3.85 3.20
N MET A 247 6.67 4.48 3.56
CA MET A 247 6.98 5.84 3.15
C MET A 247 8.48 6.04 2.94
N PHE A 248 8.84 7.08 2.18
CA PHE A 248 10.18 7.65 2.17
C PHE A 248 10.29 8.74 3.23
N TYR A 249 11.30 8.67 4.09
CA TYR A 249 11.53 9.71 5.09
C TYR A 249 12.28 10.89 4.46
N THR A 250 11.68 12.07 4.52
CA THR A 250 12.26 13.32 3.99
C THR A 250 12.53 14.35 5.08
N GLY A 251 12.13 14.04 6.32
CA GLY A 251 12.25 14.92 7.48
C GLY A 251 13.69 15.16 7.93
N THR A 252 13.83 16.05 8.90
CA THR A 252 15.12 16.42 9.51
C THR A 252 15.18 16.16 11.00
N MET A 253 14.09 15.62 11.59
CA MET A 253 14.06 15.30 13.02
C MET A 253 14.99 14.14 13.38
N PHE A 254 15.01 13.09 12.52
CA PHE A 254 15.91 11.95 12.72
C PHE A 254 17.30 12.21 12.15
N PRO A 255 18.32 11.49 12.62
CA PRO A 255 19.68 11.54 12.07
C PRO A 255 19.71 11.42 10.55
N GLU A 256 20.69 12.08 9.94
CA GLU A 256 20.83 12.21 8.48
C GLU A 256 20.79 10.87 7.72
N LYS A 257 21.28 9.79 8.35
CA LYS A 257 21.27 8.44 7.75
C LYS A 257 19.86 7.95 7.37
N TYR A 258 18.80 8.48 7.98
CA TYR A 258 17.42 8.11 7.69
C TYR A 258 16.81 8.91 6.54
N ARG A 259 17.43 10.01 6.13
CA ARG A 259 16.89 10.82 5.02
C ARG A 259 16.97 10.06 3.72
N GLY A 260 15.83 9.91 3.04
CA GLY A 260 15.69 9.10 1.84
C GLY A 260 15.55 7.60 2.09
N ALA A 261 15.63 7.13 3.34
CA ALA A 261 15.34 5.74 3.70
C ALA A 261 13.85 5.43 3.59
N ILE A 262 13.55 4.15 3.37
CA ILE A 262 12.18 3.62 3.33
C ILE A 262 11.83 3.04 4.69
N PHE A 263 10.71 3.47 5.26
CA PHE A 263 10.11 2.88 6.45
C PHE A 263 8.95 1.99 6.04
N VAL A 264 8.84 0.80 6.65
CA VAL A 264 7.80 -0.19 6.35
C VAL A 264 7.17 -0.69 7.63
N ALA A 265 5.84 -0.63 7.71
CA ALA A 265 5.08 -1.23 8.80
C ALA A 265 4.94 -2.74 8.60
N GLN A 266 5.49 -3.54 9.50
CA GLN A 266 5.22 -4.97 9.60
C GLN A 266 4.09 -5.21 10.60
N HIS A 267 2.93 -5.66 10.09
CA HIS A 267 1.73 -5.87 10.90
C HIS A 267 1.85 -7.03 11.88
N GLY A 268 2.64 -8.02 11.54
CA GLY A 268 2.82 -9.25 12.31
C GLY A 268 1.98 -10.41 11.78
N SER A 269 2.49 -11.61 12.01
CA SER A 269 1.88 -12.84 11.51
C SER A 269 0.53 -13.15 12.19
N TRP A 270 -0.31 -13.91 11.49
CA TRP A 270 -1.53 -14.49 12.04
C TRP A 270 -1.50 -16.03 12.00
N ASN A 271 -0.66 -16.62 11.18
CA ASN A 271 -0.62 -18.04 10.83
C ASN A 271 0.77 -18.69 11.06
N ALA A 272 1.76 -17.98 11.57
CA ALA A 272 3.05 -18.57 11.93
C ALA A 272 2.96 -19.26 13.30
N VAL A 273 3.60 -20.42 13.45
CA VAL A 273 3.68 -21.17 14.73
C VAL A 273 4.34 -20.31 15.79
N LYS A 274 5.44 -19.64 15.45
CA LYS A 274 6.07 -18.61 16.28
C LYS A 274 5.71 -17.25 15.73
N PRO A 275 4.93 -16.42 16.43
CA PRO A 275 4.59 -15.07 16.02
C PRO A 275 5.83 -14.25 15.66
N ARG A 276 5.72 -13.40 14.63
CA ARG A 276 6.81 -12.58 14.10
C ARG A 276 6.29 -11.28 13.49
N GLY A 277 7.15 -10.31 13.27
CA GLY A 277 6.78 -8.96 12.81
C GLY A 277 6.28 -8.08 13.96
N ALA A 278 5.21 -7.30 13.75
CA ALA A 278 4.72 -6.23 14.63
C ALA A 278 5.83 -5.24 15.00
N ARG A 279 6.39 -4.62 13.97
CA ARG A 279 7.52 -3.68 14.09
C ARG A 279 7.57 -2.73 12.90
N ILE A 280 8.41 -1.74 12.97
CA ILE A 280 8.77 -0.87 11.85
C ILE A 280 10.16 -1.26 11.36
N MET A 281 10.28 -1.51 10.07
CA MET A 281 11.55 -1.75 9.40
C MET A 281 12.05 -0.45 8.75
N VAL A 282 13.35 -0.32 8.61
CA VAL A 282 13.98 0.72 7.78
C VAL A 282 14.88 0.08 6.74
N THR A 283 14.76 0.53 5.49
CA THR A 283 15.63 0.13 4.37
C THR A 283 16.41 1.35 3.90
N TYR A 284 17.71 1.25 3.94
CA TYR A 284 18.62 2.28 3.41
C TYR A 284 18.89 2.02 1.93
N LEU A 285 19.03 3.10 1.18
CA LEU A 285 19.33 3.01 -0.26
C LEU A 285 20.80 3.35 -0.54
N ASP A 286 21.33 2.74 -1.60
CA ASP A 286 22.63 3.09 -2.16
C ASP A 286 22.52 4.35 -3.07
N ASP A 287 23.67 4.84 -3.55
CA ASP A 287 23.75 6.01 -4.46
C ASP A 287 23.02 5.80 -5.79
N LYS A 288 22.69 4.56 -6.14
CA LYS A 288 21.91 4.21 -7.34
C LYS A 288 20.41 4.10 -7.06
N GLY A 289 20.00 4.32 -5.80
CA GLY A 289 18.63 4.18 -5.37
C GLY A 289 18.13 2.73 -5.34
N ASN A 290 19.00 1.76 -5.03
CA ASN A 290 18.63 0.38 -4.75
C ASN A 290 18.75 0.10 -3.25
N ALA A 291 18.08 -0.94 -2.75
CA ALA A 291 18.22 -1.33 -1.36
C ALA A 291 19.66 -1.76 -1.03
N ALA A 292 20.26 -1.14 -0.04
CA ALA A 292 21.60 -1.43 0.45
C ALA A 292 21.59 -2.32 1.70
N SER A 293 20.70 -1.99 2.65
CA SER A 293 20.50 -2.76 3.88
C SER A 293 19.14 -2.51 4.48
N THR A 294 18.65 -3.48 5.23
CA THR A 294 17.35 -3.41 5.92
C THR A 294 17.52 -3.89 7.35
N GLU A 295 16.98 -3.14 8.31
CA GLU A 295 17.04 -3.48 9.73
C GLU A 295 15.75 -3.06 10.46
N PRO A 296 15.44 -3.63 11.64
CA PRO A 296 14.38 -3.10 12.50
C PRO A 296 14.69 -1.66 12.95
N PHE A 297 13.71 -0.77 12.82
CA PHE A 297 13.78 0.59 13.33
C PHE A 297 13.13 0.72 14.71
N ALA A 298 11.94 0.17 14.88
CA ALA A 298 11.21 0.20 16.14
C ALA A 298 10.49 -1.13 16.38
N GLU A 299 10.68 -1.69 17.58
CA GLU A 299 10.08 -2.94 18.03
C GLU A 299 9.45 -2.74 19.42
N GLY A 300 8.65 -3.70 19.88
CA GLY A 300 8.02 -3.65 21.22
C GLY A 300 6.50 -3.87 21.18
N TRP A 301 5.90 -3.95 20.00
CA TRP A 301 4.48 -4.29 19.87
C TRP A 301 4.16 -5.78 20.01
N MET A 302 5.18 -6.60 20.20
CA MET A 302 5.03 -8.04 20.48
C MET A 302 5.77 -8.39 21.76
N THR A 303 5.11 -9.13 22.67
CA THR A 303 5.71 -9.63 23.90
C THR A 303 6.62 -10.83 23.64
N GLU A 304 7.48 -11.19 24.58
CA GLU A 304 8.35 -12.37 24.52
C GLU A 304 7.57 -13.70 24.35
N ILE A 305 6.33 -13.74 24.84
CA ILE A 305 5.43 -14.90 24.71
C ILE A 305 4.61 -14.90 23.40
N GLY A 306 4.85 -13.93 22.52
CA GLY A 306 4.22 -13.84 21.19
C GLY A 306 2.82 -13.23 21.17
N THR A 307 2.42 -12.48 22.22
CA THR A 307 1.17 -11.70 22.22
C THR A 307 1.42 -10.34 21.59
N TYR A 308 0.55 -9.92 20.68
CA TYR A 308 0.62 -8.59 20.08
C TYR A 308 -0.05 -7.54 21.00
N LEU A 309 0.69 -6.50 21.38
CA LEU A 309 0.21 -5.31 22.08
C LEU A 309 -0.32 -4.26 21.09
N GLY A 310 0.21 -4.27 19.88
CA GLY A 310 -0.19 -3.45 18.76
C GLY A 310 0.25 -4.10 17.46
N ARG A 311 -0.36 -3.68 16.36
CA ARG A 311 -0.04 -4.22 15.04
C ARG A 311 0.06 -3.05 14.04
N PRO A 312 1.27 -2.58 13.72
CA PRO A 312 1.47 -1.48 12.77
C PRO A 312 0.78 -1.76 11.43
N VAL A 313 0.14 -0.74 10.86
CA VAL A 313 -0.59 -0.86 9.58
C VAL A 313 0.03 0.05 8.54
N ASP A 314 0.38 1.28 8.94
CA ASP A 314 0.94 2.28 8.06
C ASP A 314 2.00 3.09 8.81
N VAL A 315 2.77 3.87 8.06
CA VAL A 315 3.75 4.82 8.56
C VAL A 315 3.64 6.10 7.74
N GLN A 316 3.53 7.23 8.43
CA GLN A 316 3.43 8.54 7.79
C GLN A 316 4.34 9.53 8.49
N GLN A 317 4.98 10.40 7.70
CA GLN A 317 5.76 11.49 8.26
C GLN A 317 4.84 12.63 8.68
N TYR A 318 4.97 13.04 9.94
CA TYR A 318 4.27 14.20 10.46
C TYR A 318 4.97 15.49 10.04
N VAL A 319 4.31 16.63 10.26
CA VAL A 319 4.80 17.94 9.79
C VAL A 319 6.09 18.40 10.45
N ASP A 320 6.37 17.94 11.67
CA ASP A 320 7.60 18.23 12.41
C ASP A 320 8.76 17.30 12.06
N GLY A 321 8.52 16.29 11.25
CA GLY A 321 9.48 15.25 10.86
C GLY A 321 9.47 14.02 11.75
N SER A 322 8.55 13.92 12.71
CA SER A 322 8.28 12.67 13.43
C SER A 322 7.54 11.67 12.54
N ILE A 323 7.38 10.45 13.01
CA ILE A 323 6.64 9.37 12.33
C ILE A 323 5.41 9.00 13.17
N LEU A 324 4.26 8.95 12.51
CA LEU A 324 3.00 8.43 13.02
C LEU A 324 2.84 6.98 12.65
#